data_24fe4409ef90db210ad98727b63d8f8b
#
_entry.id   24fe4409ef90db210ad98727b63d8f8b
#
_cell.length_a   1.000
_cell.length_b   1.000
_cell.length_c   1.000
_cell.angle_alpha   90.00
_cell.angle_beta   90.00
_cell.angle_gamma   90.00
#
_symmetry.space_group_name_H-M   'P 1'
#
loop_
_entity.id
_entity.type
_entity.pdbx_description
1 polymer ?
#
loop_
_entity_poly.entity_id
_entity_poly.type
_entity_poly.pdbx_seq_one_letter_code
_entity_poly.pdbx_strand_id
1 'polypeptide(L)'
;MVAKTVLVVEDDPSLRIVTEEMFAAAGFEVESVQRADQALDIVAQRSEQTALLFTDVQTPGPIDGIDLARLVKTHWPQVEVLVTSGRPVSNIVLPDGVRFISKPWSGKDVLELARAAVVKQ
;
A
#
# COMPACT_ATOMS: atom_id res chain seq x y z
N MET A 1 5.07 -20.43 -3.62
CA MET A 1 5.96 -19.43 -3.00
C MET A 1 5.12 -18.34 -2.33
N VAL A 2 5.45 -17.99 -1.10
CA VAL A 2 4.70 -16.99 -0.35
C VAL A 2 5.18 -15.59 -0.76
N ALA A 3 4.25 -14.71 -1.10
CA ALA A 3 4.56 -13.31 -1.40
C ALA A 3 5.05 -12.60 -0.12
N LYS A 4 6.13 -11.83 -0.22
CA LYS A 4 6.76 -11.20 0.94
C LYS A 4 7.01 -9.71 0.77
N THR A 5 6.79 -9.17 -0.41
CA THR A 5 7.13 -7.78 -0.69
C THR A 5 5.98 -6.86 -0.33
N VAL A 6 6.30 -5.81 0.42
CA VAL A 6 5.41 -4.66 0.63
C VAL A 6 5.86 -3.56 -0.33
N LEU A 7 4.95 -3.09 -1.14
CA LEU A 7 5.19 -1.95 -2.03
C LEU A 7 4.59 -0.71 -1.40
N VAL A 8 5.43 0.28 -1.13
CA VAL A 8 5.05 1.53 -0.47
C VAL A 8 4.96 2.64 -1.51
N VAL A 9 3.88 3.39 -1.50
CA VAL A 9 3.70 4.56 -2.36
C VAL A 9 3.56 5.79 -1.47
N GLU A 10 4.59 6.63 -1.46
CA GLU A 10 4.66 7.82 -0.62
C GLU A 10 5.59 8.84 -1.27
N ASP A 11 5.10 10.05 -1.53
CA ASP A 11 5.90 11.09 -2.17
C ASP A 11 6.77 11.88 -1.18
N ASP A 12 6.42 11.91 0.12
CA ASP A 12 7.25 12.54 1.15
C ASP A 12 8.48 11.66 1.42
N PRO A 13 9.71 12.12 1.13
CA PRO A 13 10.89 11.29 1.30
C PRO A 13 11.12 10.84 2.73
N SER A 14 10.86 11.72 3.71
CA SER A 14 11.07 11.38 5.12
C SER A 14 10.10 10.30 5.59
N LEU A 15 8.83 10.45 5.26
CA LEU A 15 7.83 9.46 5.63
C LEU A 15 8.04 8.14 4.88
N ARG A 16 8.49 8.20 3.62
CA ARG A 16 8.78 7.00 2.84
C ARG A 16 9.88 6.17 3.50
N ILE A 17 10.97 6.82 3.92
CA ILE A 17 12.08 6.13 4.60
C ILE A 17 11.63 5.48 5.90
N VAL A 18 10.89 6.21 6.72
CA VAL A 18 10.36 5.68 7.99
C VAL A 18 9.47 4.48 7.75
N THR A 19 8.61 4.56 6.73
CA THR A 19 7.70 3.47 6.38
C THR A 19 8.46 2.24 5.88
N GLU A 20 9.47 2.43 5.04
CA GLU A 20 10.33 1.34 4.58
C GLU A 20 11.02 0.63 5.75
N GLU A 21 11.60 1.40 6.66
CA GLU A 21 12.30 0.85 7.82
C GLU A 21 11.36 0.06 8.73
N MET A 22 10.16 0.56 8.90
CA MET A 22 9.14 -0.09 9.72
C MET A 22 8.78 -1.48 9.19
N PHE A 23 8.49 -1.57 7.89
CA PHE A 23 8.15 -2.86 7.28
C PHE A 23 9.36 -3.80 7.22
N ALA A 24 10.54 -3.27 6.91
CA ALA A 24 11.75 -4.08 6.88
C ALA A 24 12.07 -4.68 8.26
N ALA A 25 11.92 -3.88 9.31
CA ALA A 25 12.14 -4.36 10.68
C ALA A 25 11.13 -5.45 11.08
N ALA A 26 9.96 -5.46 10.47
CA ALA A 26 8.94 -6.48 10.71
C ALA A 26 9.15 -7.75 9.87
N GLY A 27 10.21 -7.81 9.06
CA GLY A 27 10.56 -9.00 8.30
C GLY A 27 10.08 -9.02 6.85
N PHE A 28 9.49 -7.94 6.36
CA PHE A 28 9.06 -7.85 4.96
C PHE A 28 10.20 -7.39 4.05
N GLU A 29 10.17 -7.83 2.81
CA GLU A 29 10.93 -7.18 1.75
C GLU A 29 10.15 -5.95 1.32
N VAL A 30 10.85 -4.83 1.10
CA VAL A 30 10.19 -3.55 0.84
C VAL A 30 10.72 -2.92 -0.44
N GLU A 31 9.80 -2.48 -1.29
CA GLU A 31 10.10 -1.55 -2.38
C GLU A 31 9.27 -0.30 -2.14
N SER A 32 9.76 0.85 -2.56
CA SER A 32 9.00 2.08 -2.46
C SER A 32 9.11 2.92 -3.72
N VAL A 33 8.05 3.65 -3.99
CA VAL A 33 7.97 4.59 -5.11
C VAL A 33 7.26 5.86 -4.66
N GLN A 34 7.38 6.91 -5.45
CA GLN A 34 6.77 8.20 -5.15
C GLN A 34 5.39 8.37 -5.75
N ARG A 35 5.05 7.60 -6.79
CA ARG A 35 3.85 7.80 -7.60
C ARG A 35 3.09 6.51 -7.79
N ALA A 36 1.77 6.64 -7.84
CA ALA A 36 0.88 5.49 -8.02
C ALA A 36 1.07 4.80 -9.37
N ASP A 37 1.33 5.55 -10.44
CA ASP A 37 1.57 4.95 -11.76
C ASP A 37 2.83 4.09 -11.78
N GLN A 38 3.88 4.48 -11.06
CA GLN A 38 5.08 3.66 -10.90
C GLN A 38 4.77 2.36 -10.15
N ALA A 39 3.95 2.44 -9.10
CA ALA A 39 3.54 1.26 -8.34
C ALA A 39 2.73 0.30 -9.20
N LEU A 40 1.85 0.82 -10.03
CA LEU A 40 1.05 -0.01 -10.93
C LEU A 40 1.93 -0.85 -11.85
N ASP A 41 2.97 -0.25 -12.42
CA ASP A 41 3.93 -0.96 -13.27
C ASP A 41 4.65 -2.08 -12.52
N ILE A 42 5.04 -1.82 -11.27
CA ILE A 42 5.72 -2.83 -10.45
C ILE A 42 4.78 -3.99 -10.14
N VAL A 43 3.55 -3.72 -9.74
CA VAL A 43 2.59 -4.78 -9.44
C VAL A 43 2.30 -5.61 -10.70
N ALA A 44 2.17 -4.96 -11.85
CA ALA A 44 1.94 -5.67 -13.12
C ALA A 44 3.06 -6.66 -13.43
N GLN A 45 4.29 -6.34 -13.06
CA GLN A 45 5.44 -7.19 -13.31
C GLN A 45 5.69 -8.22 -12.22
N ARG A 46 5.29 -7.93 -10.97
CA ARG A 46 5.66 -8.72 -9.79
C ARG A 46 4.48 -9.02 -8.87
N SER A 47 3.29 -9.19 -9.43
CA SER A 47 2.08 -9.42 -8.61
C SER A 47 2.19 -10.65 -7.72
N GLU A 48 2.85 -11.70 -8.18
CA GLU A 48 3.01 -12.94 -7.40
C GLU A 48 3.91 -12.75 -6.17
N GLN A 49 4.80 -11.77 -6.20
CA GLN A 49 5.73 -11.49 -5.13
C GLN A 49 5.24 -10.39 -4.19
N THR A 50 4.20 -9.64 -4.61
CA THR A 50 3.68 -8.50 -3.86
C THR A 50 2.59 -8.97 -2.90
N ALA A 51 2.89 -8.95 -1.61
CA ALA A 51 1.94 -9.34 -0.57
C ALA A 51 0.99 -8.20 -0.24
N LEU A 52 1.50 -6.98 -0.18
CA LEU A 52 0.76 -5.81 0.27
C LEU A 52 1.19 -4.58 -0.52
N LEU A 53 0.19 -3.80 -0.93
CA LEU A 53 0.38 -2.44 -1.42
C LEU A 53 -0.07 -1.49 -0.32
N PHE A 54 0.86 -0.64 0.16
CA PHE A 54 0.57 0.40 1.13
C PHE A 54 0.71 1.75 0.46
N THR A 55 -0.40 2.43 0.20
CA THR A 55 -0.38 3.65 -0.60
C THR A 55 -1.08 4.81 0.08
N ASP A 56 -0.50 6.00 -0.07
CA ASP A 56 -1.19 7.24 0.22
C ASP A 56 -2.30 7.45 -0.82
N VAL A 57 -3.42 8.03 -0.41
CA VAL A 57 -4.49 8.44 -1.34
C VAL A 57 -3.97 9.51 -2.28
N GLN A 58 -3.25 10.48 -1.73
CA GLN A 58 -2.80 11.64 -2.51
C GLN A 58 -1.38 11.45 -2.97
N THR A 59 -1.24 11.11 -4.23
CA THR A 59 0.05 10.94 -4.88
C THR A 59 0.10 11.83 -6.12
N PRO A 60 1.30 12.33 -6.48
CA PRO A 60 1.43 13.08 -7.73
C PRO A 60 1.24 12.15 -8.94
N GLY A 61 0.95 12.75 -10.09
CA GLY A 61 0.84 12.02 -11.34
C GLY A 61 -0.60 11.79 -11.80
N PRO A 62 -0.78 10.98 -12.84
CA PRO A 62 -2.07 10.86 -13.52
C PRO A 62 -3.12 10.05 -12.76
N ILE A 63 -2.71 9.22 -11.81
CA ILE A 63 -3.65 8.48 -10.95
C ILE A 63 -3.29 8.69 -9.48
N ASP A 64 -4.28 8.61 -8.61
CA ASP A 64 -4.07 8.69 -7.16
C ASP A 64 -4.08 7.30 -6.52
N GLY A 65 -3.96 7.26 -5.18
CA GLY A 65 -3.93 5.99 -4.45
C GLY A 65 -5.24 5.21 -4.51
N ILE A 66 -6.38 5.87 -4.64
CA ILE A 66 -7.68 5.19 -4.78
C ILE A 66 -7.79 4.55 -6.16
N ASP A 67 -7.39 5.27 -7.21
CA ASP A 67 -7.35 4.71 -8.56
C ASP A 67 -6.44 3.49 -8.61
N LEU A 68 -5.26 3.59 -7.98
CA LEU A 68 -4.32 2.48 -7.88
C LEU A 68 -4.93 1.28 -7.16
N ALA A 69 -5.57 1.53 -6.01
CA ALA A 69 -6.21 0.46 -5.23
C ALA A 69 -7.27 -0.28 -6.05
N ARG A 70 -8.09 0.47 -6.79
CA ARG A 70 -9.13 -0.10 -7.64
C ARG A 70 -8.54 -0.95 -8.75
N LEU A 71 -7.52 -0.46 -9.43
CA LEU A 71 -6.85 -1.18 -10.51
C LEU A 71 -6.19 -2.45 -10.01
N VAL A 72 -5.49 -2.37 -8.89
CA VAL A 72 -4.80 -3.54 -8.33
C VAL A 72 -5.80 -4.60 -7.89
N LYS A 73 -6.87 -4.22 -7.21
CA LYS A 73 -7.88 -5.18 -6.76
C LYS A 73 -8.63 -5.82 -7.94
N THR A 74 -8.82 -5.07 -9.00
CA THR A 74 -9.50 -5.58 -10.20
C THR A 74 -8.65 -6.62 -10.93
N HIS A 75 -7.35 -6.35 -11.09
CA HIS A 75 -6.48 -7.17 -11.93
C HIS A 75 -5.68 -8.20 -11.16
N TRP A 76 -5.36 -7.94 -9.89
CA TRP A 76 -4.56 -8.85 -9.05
C TRP A 76 -5.17 -8.94 -7.66
N PRO A 77 -6.35 -9.57 -7.53
CA PRO A 77 -7.11 -9.57 -6.27
C PRO A 77 -6.39 -10.23 -5.10
N GLN A 78 -5.36 -11.03 -5.36
CA GLN A 78 -4.54 -11.64 -4.32
C GLN A 78 -3.62 -10.65 -3.62
N VAL A 79 -3.34 -9.48 -4.25
CA VAL A 79 -2.53 -8.44 -3.60
C VAL A 79 -3.41 -7.70 -2.60
N GLU A 80 -2.99 -7.67 -1.34
CA GLU A 80 -3.70 -6.93 -0.31
C GLU A 80 -3.40 -5.44 -0.43
N VAL A 81 -4.38 -4.57 -0.12
CA VAL A 81 -4.22 -3.14 -0.26
C VAL A 81 -4.62 -2.43 1.02
N LEU A 82 -3.73 -1.58 1.52
CA LEU A 82 -3.96 -0.69 2.65
C LEU A 82 -3.71 0.73 2.19
N VAL A 83 -4.73 1.57 2.34
CA VAL A 83 -4.71 2.97 1.89
C VAL A 83 -4.63 3.87 3.11
N THR A 84 -3.86 4.94 3.02
CA THR A 84 -3.74 5.92 4.09
C THR A 84 -3.89 7.34 3.56
N SER A 85 -4.43 8.24 4.41
CA SER A 85 -4.60 9.64 4.06
C SER A 85 -4.58 10.50 5.31
N GLY A 86 -4.02 11.70 5.19
CA GLY A 86 -4.08 12.73 6.22
C GLY A 86 -5.30 13.61 6.15
N ARG A 87 -6.13 13.43 5.13
CA ARG A 87 -7.36 14.20 4.95
C ARG A 87 -8.59 13.36 5.28
N PRO A 88 -9.70 14.00 5.69
CA PRO A 88 -10.93 13.26 5.89
C PRO A 88 -11.36 12.53 4.62
N VAL A 89 -11.79 11.27 4.79
CA VAL A 89 -12.18 10.42 3.68
C VAL A 89 -13.69 10.19 3.61
N SER A 90 -14.47 11.10 4.18
CA SER A 90 -15.92 10.96 4.29
C SER A 90 -16.63 10.77 2.95
N ASN A 91 -16.03 11.27 1.86
CA ASN A 91 -16.60 11.18 0.52
C ASN A 91 -15.89 10.16 -0.37
N ILE A 92 -14.96 9.38 0.18
CA ILE A 92 -14.23 8.39 -0.60
C ILE A 92 -14.90 7.04 -0.44
N VAL A 93 -15.25 6.43 -1.58
CA VAL A 93 -15.74 5.06 -1.62
C VAL A 93 -14.54 4.16 -1.91
N LEU A 94 -14.15 3.36 -0.94
CA LEU A 94 -13.06 2.42 -1.11
C LEU A 94 -13.52 1.20 -1.92
N PRO A 95 -12.67 0.67 -2.81
CA PRO A 95 -12.98 -0.60 -3.46
C PRO A 95 -13.13 -1.73 -2.44
N ASP A 96 -13.91 -2.75 -2.79
CA ASP A 96 -14.08 -3.91 -1.93
C ASP A 96 -12.72 -4.57 -1.61
N GLY A 97 -12.53 -4.93 -0.36
CA GLY A 97 -11.32 -5.59 0.09
C GLY A 97 -10.16 -4.65 0.39
N VAL A 98 -10.33 -3.35 0.23
CA VAL A 98 -9.31 -2.36 0.54
C VAL A 98 -9.48 -1.88 1.98
N ARG A 99 -8.39 -1.92 2.74
CA ARG A 99 -8.36 -1.42 4.12
C ARG A 99 -7.87 0.02 4.14
N PHE A 100 -8.24 0.75 5.19
CA PHE A 100 -7.88 2.17 5.34
C PHE A 100 -7.36 2.45 6.74
N ILE A 101 -6.34 3.31 6.83
CA ILE A 101 -5.88 3.87 8.10
C ILE A 101 -5.59 5.36 7.92
N SER A 102 -6.08 6.19 8.84
CA SER A 102 -5.85 7.64 8.76
C SER A 102 -4.49 8.04 9.34
N LYS A 103 -3.92 9.09 8.77
CA LYS A 103 -2.71 9.72 9.33
C LYS A 103 -3.11 10.71 10.44
N PRO A 104 -2.28 10.90 11.46
CA PRO A 104 -1.05 10.17 11.72
C PRO A 104 -1.36 8.79 12.27
N TRP A 105 -0.65 7.79 11.80
CA TRP A 105 -0.80 6.42 12.30
C TRP A 105 0.42 6.01 13.12
N SER A 106 0.22 5.05 14.02
CA SER A 106 1.35 4.41 14.70
C SER A 106 1.86 3.23 13.88
N GLY A 107 3.16 2.97 13.96
CA GLY A 107 3.73 1.80 13.29
C GLY A 107 3.08 0.49 13.74
N LYS A 108 2.73 0.41 15.03
CA LYS A 108 2.04 -0.76 15.58
C LYS A 108 0.71 -1.02 14.86
N ASP A 109 -0.10 0.01 14.67
CA ASP A 109 -1.41 -0.13 14.05
C ASP A 109 -1.29 -0.52 12.58
N VAL A 110 -0.35 0.09 11.85
CA VAL A 110 -0.10 -0.26 10.45
C VAL A 110 0.35 -1.71 10.34
N LEU A 111 1.28 -2.14 11.18
CA LEU A 111 1.79 -3.51 11.15
C LEU A 111 0.73 -4.54 11.52
N GLU A 112 -0.16 -4.22 12.45
CA GLU A 112 -1.27 -5.11 12.79
C GLU A 112 -2.20 -5.32 11.59
N LEU A 113 -2.57 -4.24 10.90
CA LEU A 113 -3.41 -4.34 9.70
C LEU A 113 -2.70 -5.08 8.57
N ALA A 114 -1.42 -4.80 8.37
CA ALA A 114 -0.63 -5.45 7.33
C ALA A 114 -0.53 -6.97 7.56
N ARG A 115 -0.22 -7.37 8.79
CA ARG A 115 -0.11 -8.79 9.14
C ARG A 115 -1.45 -9.51 9.01
N ALA A 116 -2.53 -8.87 9.45
CA ALA A 116 -3.86 -9.44 9.32
C ALA A 116 -4.24 -9.65 7.85
N ALA A 117 -3.87 -8.74 6.98
CA ALA A 117 -4.12 -8.85 5.55
C ALA A 117 -3.31 -9.99 4.93
N VAL A 118 -2.01 -10.04 5.22
CA VAL A 118 -1.08 -10.99 4.60
C VAL A 118 -1.35 -12.44 5.06
N VAL A 119 -1.75 -12.64 6.29
CA VAL A 119 -2.05 -13.97 6.84
C VAL A 119 -3.18 -14.68 6.07
N LYS A 120 -4.05 -13.93 5.41
CA LYS A 120 -5.16 -14.51 4.63
C LYS A 120 -4.73 -15.09 3.29
N GLN A 121 -3.52 -14.87 2.89
CA GLN A 121 -3.00 -15.41 1.62
C GLN A 121 -2.55 -16.91 1.78
#